data_15787c7cebc7fdd2c515c2e34c2fe67d
#
_entry.id   15787c7cebc7fdd2c515c2e34c2fe67d
#
_cell.length_a   1.000
_cell.length_b   1.000
_cell.length_c   1.000
_cell.angle_alpha   90.00
_cell.angle_beta   90.00
_cell.angle_gamma   90.00
#
_symmetry.space_group_name_H-M   'P 1'
#
loop_
_entity.id
_entity.type
_entity.pdbx_description
1 polymer ?
#
loop_
_entity_poly.entity_id
_entity_poly.type
_entity_poly.pdbx_seq_one_letter_code
_entity_poly.pdbx_strand_id
1 'polypeptide(L)'
;MLNVSVLTDPGFCPHSLNKYASIMACGNGYMGIRATHEEDYTQQTRGMYLAGLYHRAGRNETTELVNLPDIIGIDVELDGVNFTLLSGEILEWQRELAFANGELRRCVVWRSPDGKRYRLESRRFVSLDQLPLVAMQLSITPLDAVTHAVLQTGIDATQTNSGRQHLDEVSVRVFDQEYMQGVYETQDRASEIVVSAYCQLSAKSDSCFTAKNRRLSAHHSLTIAKGDTVTLEKIVWVAHRSDKALSQASFARNALADLKVCAARGYDALLESSACAWQEVWRNARVEVDSTEHQDQMALDYAVWHLTAMTPAHDERSSIAAKGLTGEGYKGHVFWDTEIFLLPFHLFTRPQTARSLLRYRWLNLAGAREKARRNGWPGALFPWESAASGLEETPEFAAINIRTGTRQKVASALAEHHIVADIAWAVVAYWQATHDETFMRNEGLTLLMETAAFWMGRATEINGRL
;
A
#
# COMPACT_ATOMS: atom_id res chain seq x y z
N MET A 1 -28.15 -1.64 -0.26
CA MET A 1 -26.69 -1.64 -0.49
C MET A 1 -26.45 -2.07 -1.92
N LEU A 2 -25.47 -1.48 -2.61
CA LEU A 2 -25.04 -1.95 -3.91
C LEU A 2 -24.49 -3.38 -3.76
N ASN A 3 -24.85 -4.27 -4.70
CA ASN A 3 -24.34 -5.63 -4.73
C ASN A 3 -22.96 -5.64 -5.40
N VAL A 4 -21.92 -5.29 -4.65
CA VAL A 4 -20.53 -5.26 -5.12
C VAL A 4 -19.90 -6.62 -4.94
N SER A 5 -19.06 -7.02 -5.89
CA SER A 5 -18.45 -8.35 -5.94
C SER A 5 -17.50 -8.64 -4.75
N VAL A 6 -17.22 -9.92 -4.56
CA VAL A 6 -16.26 -10.42 -3.58
C VAL A 6 -15.23 -11.28 -4.31
N LEU A 7 -13.96 -11.03 -4.06
CA LEU A 7 -12.86 -11.85 -4.57
C LEU A 7 -12.55 -12.98 -3.60
N THR A 8 -12.61 -14.22 -4.06
CA THR A 8 -12.36 -15.42 -3.24
C THR A 8 -11.03 -16.07 -3.60
N ASP A 9 -10.28 -16.48 -2.58
CA ASP A 9 -9.10 -17.35 -2.71
C ASP A 9 -9.56 -18.81 -2.63
N PRO A 10 -9.34 -19.63 -3.68
CA PRO A 10 -9.90 -20.98 -3.78
C PRO A 10 -9.29 -21.99 -2.80
N GLY A 11 -8.14 -21.67 -2.17
CA GLY A 11 -7.50 -22.57 -1.24
C GLY A 11 -6.07 -22.19 -0.91
N PHE A 12 -5.57 -22.65 0.23
CA PHE A 12 -4.19 -22.42 0.61
C PHE A 12 -3.22 -23.17 -0.31
N CYS A 13 -2.34 -22.41 -0.96
CA CYS A 13 -1.27 -22.95 -1.79
C CYS A 13 0.04 -22.19 -1.55
N PRO A 14 1.08 -22.83 -0.99
CA PRO A 14 2.36 -22.17 -0.70
C PRO A 14 2.99 -21.47 -1.91
N HIS A 15 2.84 -22.03 -3.11
CA HIS A 15 3.37 -21.46 -4.35
C HIS A 15 2.60 -20.22 -4.84
N SER A 16 1.40 -19.99 -4.33
CA SER A 16 0.54 -18.85 -4.71
C SER A 16 0.47 -17.74 -3.67
N LEU A 17 1.20 -17.82 -2.57
CA LEU A 17 1.17 -16.85 -1.47
C LEU A 17 1.38 -15.40 -1.97
N ASN A 18 2.42 -15.16 -2.77
CA ASN A 18 2.70 -13.83 -3.28
C ASN A 18 1.71 -13.35 -4.35
N LYS A 19 1.10 -14.27 -5.11
CA LYS A 19 0.01 -13.94 -6.04
C LYS A 19 -1.17 -13.36 -5.29
N TYR A 20 -1.71 -14.11 -4.31
CA TYR A 20 -2.87 -13.66 -3.53
C TYR A 20 -2.53 -12.47 -2.62
N ALA A 21 -1.30 -12.37 -2.12
CA ALA A 21 -0.85 -11.19 -1.39
C ALA A 21 -0.93 -9.90 -2.22
N SER A 22 -0.78 -9.98 -3.55
CA SER A 22 -0.90 -8.82 -4.45
C SER A 22 -2.33 -8.56 -4.89
N ILE A 23 -3.05 -9.58 -5.38
CA ILE A 23 -4.37 -9.39 -5.98
C ILE A 23 -5.47 -9.10 -4.94
N MET A 24 -5.28 -9.51 -3.67
CA MET A 24 -6.17 -9.20 -2.55
C MET A 24 -5.63 -8.07 -1.66
N ALA A 25 -4.62 -7.33 -2.10
CA ALA A 25 -4.02 -6.25 -1.32
C ALA A 25 -5.07 -5.22 -0.89
N CYS A 26 -4.97 -4.78 0.36
CA CYS A 26 -5.82 -3.73 0.91
C CYS A 26 -5.13 -2.37 0.78
N GLY A 27 -5.87 -1.32 0.50
CA GLY A 27 -5.31 0.03 0.38
C GLY A 27 -6.36 1.11 0.29
N ASN A 28 -5.92 2.37 0.39
CA ASN A 28 -6.77 3.56 0.38
C ASN A 28 -6.14 4.74 -0.38
N GLY A 29 -5.07 4.47 -1.14
CA GLY A 29 -4.31 5.48 -1.86
C GLY A 29 -3.27 6.23 -1.03
N TYR A 30 -3.43 6.32 0.29
CA TYR A 30 -2.38 6.76 1.20
C TYR A 30 -1.43 5.61 1.54
N MET A 31 -2.00 4.45 1.82
CA MET A 31 -1.31 3.24 2.25
C MET A 31 -1.81 2.03 1.45
N GLY A 32 -0.89 1.13 1.13
CA GLY A 32 -1.19 -0.20 0.62
C GLY A 32 -0.50 -1.27 1.44
N ILE A 33 -1.22 -2.35 1.74
CA ILE A 33 -0.72 -3.49 2.49
C ILE A 33 -0.97 -4.76 1.69
N ARG A 34 0.07 -5.56 1.50
CA ARG A 34 -0.06 -6.87 0.85
C ARG A 34 -0.95 -7.79 1.68
N ALA A 35 -1.79 -8.55 1.00
CA ALA A 35 -2.68 -9.52 1.65
C ALA A 35 -1.92 -10.80 2.05
N THR A 36 -0.84 -10.65 2.81
CA THR A 36 -0.10 -11.78 3.41
C THR A 36 -0.93 -12.43 4.51
N HIS A 37 -0.63 -13.69 4.84
CA HIS A 37 -1.21 -14.34 6.02
C HIS A 37 -0.63 -13.74 7.31
N GLU A 38 -1.33 -13.91 8.39
CA GLU A 38 -0.89 -13.49 9.71
C GLU A 38 0.33 -14.30 10.17
N GLU A 39 0.34 -15.59 9.86
CA GLU A 39 1.46 -16.51 10.10
C GLU A 39 2.65 -16.18 9.18
N ASP A 40 3.85 -16.51 9.62
CA ASP A 40 5.05 -16.30 8.81
C ASP A 40 5.36 -17.52 7.92
N TYR A 41 5.55 -17.25 6.63
CA TYR A 41 5.94 -18.25 5.62
C TYR A 41 7.17 -17.77 4.85
N THR A 42 8.17 -18.60 4.71
CA THR A 42 9.44 -18.26 4.01
C THR A 42 9.24 -17.80 2.55
N GLN A 43 8.15 -18.21 1.91
CA GLN A 43 7.81 -17.84 0.52
C GLN A 43 6.91 -16.60 0.45
N GLN A 44 6.54 -16.02 1.57
CA GLN A 44 5.67 -14.86 1.66
C GLN A 44 6.48 -13.58 1.72
N THR A 45 6.20 -12.62 0.86
CA THR A 45 6.77 -11.29 0.92
C THR A 45 5.80 -10.33 1.59
N ARG A 46 6.12 -9.91 2.82
CA ARG A 46 5.38 -8.87 3.53
C ARG A 46 5.69 -7.51 2.95
N GLY A 47 4.71 -6.62 2.93
CA GLY A 47 4.92 -5.26 2.43
C GLY A 47 3.80 -4.33 2.85
N MET A 48 4.20 -3.16 3.32
CA MET A 48 3.37 -2.00 3.60
C MET A 48 4.07 -0.78 3.03
N TYR A 49 3.35 0.00 2.22
CA TYR A 49 3.91 1.14 1.50
C TYR A 49 3.00 2.36 1.69
N LEU A 50 3.63 3.53 1.85
CA LEU A 50 2.93 4.82 1.82
C LEU A 50 3.23 5.54 0.53
N ALA A 51 2.20 6.09 -0.11
CA ALA A 51 2.36 6.85 -1.35
C ALA A 51 3.30 8.04 -1.13
N GLY A 52 4.27 8.19 -2.03
CA GLY A 52 5.22 9.31 -1.98
C GLY A 52 6.36 9.17 -0.96
N LEU A 53 6.40 8.11 -0.16
CA LEU A 53 7.49 7.88 0.78
C LEU A 53 8.66 7.18 0.09
N TYR A 54 9.55 7.95 -0.48
CA TYR A 54 10.71 7.48 -1.21
C TYR A 54 12.02 7.69 -0.44
N HIS A 55 12.97 6.77 -0.63
CA HIS A 55 14.32 6.90 -0.11
C HIS A 55 15.33 6.24 -1.06
N ARG A 56 16.53 6.80 -1.14
CA ARG A 56 17.67 6.28 -1.92
C ARG A 56 18.74 5.76 -0.97
N ALA A 57 18.95 4.45 -0.93
CA ALA A 57 19.86 3.81 0.02
C ALA A 57 21.36 4.05 -0.26
N GLY A 58 21.72 4.52 -1.46
CA GLY A 58 23.10 4.78 -1.83
C GLY A 58 23.23 5.74 -3.02
N ARG A 59 24.41 6.37 -3.17
CA ARG A 59 24.65 7.37 -4.23
C ARG A 59 24.47 6.85 -5.66
N ASN A 60 24.72 5.56 -5.87
CA ASN A 60 24.63 4.90 -7.18
C ASN A 60 23.36 4.05 -7.33
N GLU A 61 22.42 4.16 -6.39
CA GLU A 61 21.15 3.45 -6.43
C GLU A 61 20.02 4.39 -6.85
N THR A 62 18.97 3.84 -7.39
CA THR A 62 17.74 4.59 -7.68
C THR A 62 16.94 4.77 -6.39
N THR A 63 16.10 5.77 -6.37
CA THR A 63 15.11 5.97 -5.30
C THR A 63 14.13 4.81 -5.27
N GLU A 64 13.67 4.40 -4.10
CA GLU A 64 12.69 3.31 -3.94
C GLU A 64 11.56 3.74 -3.01
N LEU A 65 10.35 3.27 -3.27
CA LEU A 65 9.22 3.37 -2.34
C LEU A 65 9.52 2.47 -1.14
N VAL A 66 9.55 3.05 0.06
CA VAL A 66 10.04 2.37 1.27
C VAL A 66 9.07 1.30 1.75
N ASN A 67 9.56 0.07 1.94
CA ASN A 67 8.83 -0.97 2.66
C ASN A 67 8.87 -0.70 4.17
N LEU A 68 7.70 -0.53 4.76
CA LEU A 68 7.52 -0.14 6.16
C LEU A 68 7.53 -1.33 7.12
N PRO A 69 7.62 -1.09 8.45
CA PRO A 69 7.49 -2.14 9.45
C PRO A 69 6.20 -2.95 9.25
N ASP A 70 6.31 -4.27 9.32
CA ASP A 70 5.13 -5.16 9.26
C ASP A 70 4.29 -5.03 10.54
N ILE A 71 2.99 -4.96 10.33
CA ILE A 71 1.99 -4.88 11.40
C ILE A 71 1.00 -6.04 11.35
N ILE A 72 1.11 -6.90 10.34
CA ILE A 72 0.12 -7.97 10.07
C ILE A 72 0.44 -9.24 10.86
N GLY A 73 1.71 -9.49 11.15
CA GLY A 73 2.17 -10.71 11.82
C GLY A 73 1.46 -10.99 13.14
N ILE A 74 0.91 -12.19 13.27
CA ILE A 74 0.39 -12.76 14.51
C ILE A 74 0.80 -14.23 14.56
N ASP A 75 1.71 -14.56 15.49
CA ASP A 75 2.07 -15.93 15.76
C ASP A 75 1.10 -16.50 16.80
N VAL A 76 0.65 -17.73 16.58
CA VAL A 76 -0.29 -18.43 17.46
C VAL A 76 0.27 -19.79 17.80
N GLU A 77 0.42 -20.08 19.10
CA GLU A 77 0.73 -21.42 19.62
C GLU A 77 -0.48 -21.96 20.39
N LEU A 78 -0.89 -23.18 20.12
CA LEU A 78 -2.02 -23.86 20.72
C LEU A 78 -1.55 -25.19 21.35
N ASP A 79 -1.59 -25.27 22.66
CA ASP A 79 -1.08 -26.40 23.45
C ASP A 79 0.36 -26.82 23.09
N GLY A 80 1.25 -25.84 22.84
CA GLY A 80 2.65 -26.06 22.44
C GLY A 80 2.87 -26.35 20.96
N VAL A 81 1.82 -26.31 20.13
CA VAL A 81 1.89 -26.49 18.67
C VAL A 81 1.68 -25.15 17.97
N ASN A 82 2.67 -24.70 17.20
CA ASN A 82 2.53 -23.50 16.40
C ASN A 82 1.50 -23.70 15.27
N PHE A 83 0.53 -22.80 15.18
CA PHE A 83 -0.42 -22.78 14.08
C PHE A 83 0.31 -22.43 12.78
N THR A 84 0.21 -23.31 11.82
CA THR A 84 0.67 -23.08 10.44
C THR A 84 -0.12 -23.94 9.47
N LEU A 85 -0.43 -23.40 8.30
CA LEU A 85 -1.13 -24.14 7.25
C LEU A 85 -0.20 -25.10 6.49
N LEU A 86 1.09 -25.14 6.81
CA LEU A 86 2.08 -26.07 6.23
C LEU A 86 2.13 -27.42 7.00
N SER A 87 1.51 -27.50 8.16
CA SER A 87 1.44 -28.74 8.96
C SER A 87 0.03 -28.95 9.49
N GLY A 88 -0.30 -30.18 9.87
CA GLY A 88 -1.67 -30.56 10.22
C GLY A 88 -2.57 -30.69 8.97
N GLU A 89 -3.86 -30.49 9.14
CA GLU A 89 -4.86 -30.67 8.09
C GLU A 89 -5.80 -29.48 8.05
N ILE A 90 -6.01 -28.90 6.87
CA ILE A 90 -7.01 -27.85 6.63
C ILE A 90 -8.36 -28.56 6.33
N LEU A 91 -9.31 -28.45 7.25
CA LEU A 91 -10.64 -29.08 7.13
C LEU A 91 -11.63 -28.16 6.44
N GLU A 92 -11.57 -26.85 6.73
CA GLU A 92 -12.37 -25.82 6.07
C GLU A 92 -11.47 -24.65 5.69
N TRP A 93 -11.75 -24.06 4.55
CA TRP A 93 -11.05 -22.89 4.04
C TRP A 93 -12.01 -21.90 3.42
N GLN A 94 -11.91 -20.65 3.83
CA GLN A 94 -12.54 -19.51 3.17
C GLN A 94 -11.65 -18.30 3.33
N ARG A 95 -11.34 -17.61 2.22
CA ARG A 95 -10.63 -16.35 2.25
C ARG A 95 -11.17 -15.43 1.18
N GLU A 96 -11.57 -14.23 1.57
CA GLU A 96 -12.35 -13.33 0.75
C GLU A 96 -11.94 -11.87 0.98
N LEU A 97 -11.89 -11.09 -0.12
CA LEU A 97 -11.82 -9.64 -0.09
C LEU A 97 -13.16 -9.09 -0.56
N ALA A 98 -13.89 -8.44 0.34
CA ALA A 98 -15.16 -7.78 0.06
C ALA A 98 -14.89 -6.36 -0.46
N PHE A 99 -15.07 -6.10 -1.75
CA PHE A 99 -14.81 -4.78 -2.34
C PHE A 99 -15.78 -3.71 -1.80
N ALA A 100 -16.98 -4.10 -1.35
CA ALA A 100 -17.99 -3.19 -0.83
C ALA A 100 -17.50 -2.33 0.35
N ASN A 101 -16.61 -2.86 1.18
CA ASN A 101 -16.12 -2.22 2.41
C ASN A 101 -14.60 -2.34 2.62
N GLY A 102 -13.89 -3.03 1.73
CA GLY A 102 -12.45 -3.21 1.82
C GLY A 102 -11.98 -4.23 2.85
N GLU A 103 -12.85 -5.07 3.36
CA GLU A 103 -12.51 -6.04 4.38
C GLU A 103 -11.98 -7.35 3.77
N LEU A 104 -10.80 -7.75 4.18
CA LEU A 104 -10.22 -9.06 3.92
C LEU A 104 -10.54 -9.99 5.10
N ARG A 105 -11.20 -11.10 4.82
CA ARG A 105 -11.58 -12.12 5.81
C ARG A 105 -10.92 -13.45 5.47
N ARG A 106 -10.62 -14.23 6.51
CA ARG A 106 -10.20 -15.62 6.38
C ARG A 106 -10.84 -16.43 7.50
N CYS A 107 -11.38 -17.59 7.18
CA CYS A 107 -11.84 -18.61 8.12
C CYS A 107 -11.16 -19.94 7.80
N VAL A 108 -10.58 -20.57 8.80
CA VAL A 108 -9.90 -21.87 8.69
C VAL A 108 -10.35 -22.76 9.83
N VAL A 109 -10.79 -23.98 9.52
CA VAL A 109 -10.83 -25.06 10.49
C VAL A 109 -9.61 -25.94 10.28
N TRP A 110 -8.73 -25.93 11.25
CA TRP A 110 -7.43 -26.61 11.22
C TRP A 110 -7.40 -27.75 12.25
N ARG A 111 -6.94 -28.92 11.81
CA ARG A 111 -6.57 -30.02 12.69
C ARG A 111 -5.08 -30.00 12.90
N SER A 112 -4.65 -29.77 14.11
CA SER A 112 -3.25 -29.77 14.48
C SER A 112 -2.63 -31.17 14.37
N PRO A 113 -1.28 -31.29 14.32
CA PRO A 113 -0.58 -32.57 14.26
C PRO A 113 -0.90 -33.51 15.42
N ASP A 114 -1.29 -33.01 16.58
CA ASP A 114 -1.74 -33.78 17.75
C ASP A 114 -3.23 -34.19 17.67
N GLY A 115 -3.94 -33.84 16.58
CA GLY A 115 -5.30 -34.25 16.25
C GLY A 115 -6.41 -33.36 16.75
N LYS A 116 -6.14 -32.30 17.52
CA LYS A 116 -7.12 -31.34 17.99
C LYS A 116 -7.54 -30.38 16.89
N ARG A 117 -8.80 -29.97 16.91
CA ARG A 117 -9.35 -29.05 15.92
C ARG A 117 -9.55 -27.66 16.51
N TYR A 118 -9.26 -26.67 15.68
CA TYR A 118 -9.41 -25.26 16.01
C TYR A 118 -10.04 -24.52 14.83
N ARG A 119 -10.91 -23.54 15.14
CA ARG A 119 -11.36 -22.55 14.16
C ARG A 119 -10.60 -21.26 14.39
N LEU A 120 -9.95 -20.74 13.34
CA LEU A 120 -9.26 -19.47 13.34
C LEU A 120 -9.93 -18.56 12.29
N GLU A 121 -10.34 -17.38 12.71
CA GLU A 121 -10.99 -16.40 11.86
C GLU A 121 -10.23 -15.08 11.95
N SER A 122 -9.70 -14.59 10.82
CA SER A 122 -9.06 -13.28 10.75
C SER A 122 -9.85 -12.32 9.87
N ARG A 123 -9.87 -11.05 10.29
CA ARG A 123 -10.51 -9.94 9.59
C ARG A 123 -9.57 -8.75 9.61
N ARG A 124 -9.46 -8.00 8.50
CA ARG A 124 -8.69 -6.75 8.49
C ARG A 124 -9.14 -5.83 7.36
N PHE A 125 -8.91 -4.54 7.53
CA PHE A 125 -9.09 -3.54 6.50
C PHE A 125 -8.12 -2.37 6.69
N VAL A 126 -7.89 -1.65 5.59
CA VAL A 126 -7.24 -0.34 5.56
C VAL A 126 -8.35 0.70 5.40
N SER A 127 -8.46 1.64 6.32
CA SER A 127 -9.58 2.59 6.35
C SER A 127 -9.52 3.59 5.21
N LEU A 128 -10.64 3.77 4.50
CA LEU A 128 -10.79 4.83 3.50
C LEU A 128 -11.26 6.17 4.12
N ASP A 129 -11.85 6.11 5.31
CA ASP A 129 -12.30 7.29 6.08
C ASP A 129 -11.14 7.96 6.82
N GLN A 130 -10.30 7.15 7.50
CA GLN A 130 -9.14 7.61 8.24
C GLN A 130 -7.87 6.99 7.63
N LEU A 131 -7.23 7.71 6.73
CA LEU A 131 -6.18 7.17 5.86
C LEU A 131 -5.01 6.48 6.59
N PRO A 132 -4.52 6.94 7.78
CA PRO A 132 -3.46 6.27 8.53
C PRO A 132 -3.90 5.00 9.28
N LEU A 133 -5.20 4.67 9.29
CA LEU A 133 -5.76 3.61 10.12
C LEU A 133 -5.78 2.25 9.44
N VAL A 134 -5.31 1.24 10.17
CA VAL A 134 -5.51 -0.19 9.89
C VAL A 134 -6.12 -0.85 11.11
N ALA A 135 -7.13 -1.68 10.90
CA ALA A 135 -7.70 -2.48 11.97
C ALA A 135 -7.73 -3.96 11.58
N MET A 136 -7.51 -4.83 12.53
CA MET A 136 -7.54 -6.27 12.35
C MET A 136 -8.02 -7.01 13.61
N GLN A 137 -8.61 -8.18 13.40
CA GLN A 137 -9.02 -9.11 14.43
C GLN A 137 -8.57 -10.52 14.07
N LEU A 138 -8.21 -11.30 15.10
CA LEU A 138 -8.01 -12.74 15.01
C LEU A 138 -8.81 -13.42 16.12
N SER A 139 -9.76 -14.28 15.75
CA SER A 139 -10.58 -15.08 16.69
C SER A 139 -10.11 -16.52 16.66
N ILE A 140 -10.05 -17.15 17.83
CA ILE A 140 -9.63 -18.54 18.03
C ILE A 140 -10.71 -19.26 18.84
N THR A 141 -11.17 -20.42 18.32
CA THR A 141 -12.17 -21.29 18.99
C THR A 141 -11.65 -22.73 19.02
N PRO A 142 -11.27 -23.27 20.17
CA PRO A 142 -10.98 -24.68 20.32
C PRO A 142 -12.26 -25.53 20.17
N LEU A 143 -12.25 -26.53 19.27
CA LEU A 143 -13.45 -27.31 18.96
C LEU A 143 -13.56 -28.61 19.78
N ASP A 144 -12.47 -29.11 20.31
CA ASP A 144 -12.44 -30.45 20.93
C ASP A 144 -12.21 -30.44 22.44
N ALA A 145 -11.32 -29.58 22.94
CA ALA A 145 -10.92 -29.53 24.34
C ALA A 145 -10.56 -28.10 24.77
N VAL A 146 -10.41 -27.89 26.07
CA VAL A 146 -9.77 -26.70 26.63
C VAL A 146 -8.34 -26.59 26.09
N THR A 147 -7.89 -25.40 25.77
CA THR A 147 -6.62 -25.14 25.10
C THR A 147 -5.87 -24.01 25.78
N HIS A 148 -4.56 -24.20 26.01
CA HIS A 148 -3.66 -23.13 26.34
C HIS A 148 -3.17 -22.47 25.04
N ALA A 149 -3.42 -21.16 24.90
CA ALA A 149 -3.04 -20.38 23.74
C ALA A 149 -1.98 -19.32 24.09
N VAL A 150 -0.96 -19.19 23.24
CA VAL A 150 0.00 -18.09 23.29
C VAL A 150 -0.07 -17.34 21.97
N LEU A 151 -0.32 -16.02 22.02
CA LEU A 151 -0.36 -15.15 20.87
C LEU A 151 0.76 -14.12 20.96
N GLN A 152 1.46 -13.92 19.84
CA GLN A 152 2.46 -12.86 19.72
C GLN A 152 2.13 -11.99 18.50
N THR A 153 2.09 -10.68 18.70
CA THR A 153 1.91 -9.69 17.62
C THR A 153 2.63 -8.39 17.95
N GLY A 154 2.78 -7.49 16.97
CA GLY A 154 3.45 -6.23 17.26
C GLY A 154 3.77 -5.40 16.01
N ILE A 155 4.93 -4.75 16.07
CA ILE A 155 5.53 -3.94 15.01
C ILE A 155 6.89 -4.56 14.68
N ASP A 156 7.04 -5.07 13.45
CA ASP A 156 8.29 -5.70 13.00
C ASP A 156 9.00 -4.80 11.96
N ALA A 157 10.01 -4.05 12.44
CA ALA A 157 10.82 -3.17 11.61
C ALA A 157 12.05 -3.86 11.00
N THR A 158 12.06 -5.19 10.91
CA THR A 158 13.09 -5.95 10.18
C THR A 158 12.83 -5.95 8.67
N GLN A 159 11.68 -5.44 8.22
CA GLN A 159 11.30 -5.40 6.80
C GLN A 159 12.32 -4.59 5.99
N THR A 160 12.54 -5.02 4.76
CA THR A 160 13.51 -4.43 3.83
C THR A 160 12.94 -4.35 2.43
N ASN A 161 13.53 -3.53 1.57
CA ASN A 161 13.31 -3.61 0.13
C ASN A 161 14.34 -4.57 -0.47
N SER A 162 13.94 -5.78 -0.82
CA SER A 162 14.81 -6.80 -1.43
C SER A 162 16.16 -6.97 -0.69
N GLY A 163 16.11 -6.94 0.66
CA GLY A 163 17.29 -7.06 1.53
C GLY A 163 17.97 -5.73 1.89
N ARG A 164 17.51 -4.59 1.36
CA ARG A 164 18.04 -3.26 1.67
C ARG A 164 17.18 -2.58 2.73
N GLN A 165 17.78 -2.16 3.84
CA GLN A 165 17.12 -1.37 4.87
C GLN A 165 17.12 0.11 4.49
N HIS A 166 15.96 0.77 4.61
CA HIS A 166 15.79 2.19 4.32
C HIS A 166 15.52 3.05 5.55
N LEU A 167 15.19 2.41 6.68
CA LEU A 167 14.75 3.11 7.89
C LEU A 167 15.72 2.91 9.04
N ASP A 168 16.05 3.99 9.72
CA ASP A 168 16.67 3.95 11.03
C ASP A 168 15.58 3.97 12.12
N GLU A 169 15.77 3.16 13.18
CA GLU A 169 14.91 3.15 14.36
C GLU A 169 15.33 4.27 15.31
N VAL A 170 14.46 5.23 15.56
CA VAL A 170 14.73 6.35 16.46
C VAL A 170 14.36 6.01 17.90
N SER A 171 13.16 5.46 18.08
CA SER A 171 12.71 4.99 19.40
C SER A 171 11.59 3.98 19.30
N VAL A 172 11.54 3.07 20.26
CA VAL A 172 10.41 2.17 20.50
C VAL A 172 9.98 2.28 21.95
N ARG A 173 8.66 2.32 22.17
CA ARG A 173 8.08 2.51 23.52
C ARG A 173 6.76 1.78 23.66
N VAL A 174 6.45 1.41 24.90
CA VAL A 174 5.13 0.94 25.33
C VAL A 174 4.55 1.98 26.28
N PHE A 175 3.31 2.35 26.08
CA PHE A 175 2.56 3.31 26.91
C PHE A 175 1.37 2.59 27.56
N ASP A 176 1.13 2.89 28.83
CA ASP A 176 -0.01 2.42 29.60
C ASP A 176 -0.15 0.88 29.63
N GLN A 177 0.93 0.14 29.32
CA GLN A 177 0.95 -1.32 29.15
C GLN A 177 -0.04 -1.86 28.09
N GLU A 178 -0.40 -1.04 27.09
CA GLU A 178 -1.39 -1.36 26.06
C GLU A 178 -0.97 -0.91 24.67
N TYR A 179 -0.28 0.25 24.58
CA TYR A 179 0.02 0.89 23.30
C TYR A 179 1.50 0.75 22.98
N MET A 180 1.78 0.16 21.85
CA MET A 180 3.12 0.09 21.27
C MET A 180 3.33 1.24 20.29
N GLN A 181 4.52 1.84 20.26
CA GLN A 181 4.89 2.84 19.27
C GLN A 181 6.34 2.70 18.86
N GLY A 182 6.57 2.62 17.54
CA GLY A 182 7.86 2.76 16.90
C GLY A 182 7.95 4.08 16.14
N VAL A 183 9.05 4.78 16.29
CA VAL A 183 9.39 6.00 15.55
C VAL A 183 10.60 5.70 14.69
N TYR A 184 10.50 5.98 13.41
CA TYR A 184 11.52 5.69 12.41
C TYR A 184 11.80 6.94 11.58
N GLU A 185 12.96 6.99 10.95
CA GLU A 185 13.27 7.98 9.95
C GLU A 185 13.96 7.31 8.75
N THR A 186 13.82 7.89 7.56
CA THR A 186 14.64 7.48 6.42
C THR A 186 16.11 7.79 6.71
N GLN A 187 17.06 6.99 6.20
CA GLN A 187 18.49 7.13 6.51
C GLN A 187 19.09 8.47 6.11
N ASP A 188 18.48 9.17 5.13
CA ASP A 188 18.78 10.55 4.77
C ASP A 188 18.11 11.59 5.67
N ARG A 189 17.30 11.15 6.64
CA ARG A 189 16.50 11.97 7.56
C ARG A 189 15.51 12.91 6.88
N ALA A 190 15.13 12.64 5.64
CA ALA A 190 14.17 13.46 4.91
C ALA A 190 12.73 13.23 5.40
N SER A 191 12.40 12.01 5.82
CA SER A 191 11.04 11.63 6.26
C SER A 191 11.06 10.96 7.62
N GLU A 192 10.03 11.26 8.42
CA GLU A 192 9.78 10.63 9.72
C GLU A 192 8.50 9.78 9.62
N ILE A 193 8.54 8.59 10.21
CA ILE A 193 7.45 7.63 10.23
C ILE A 193 7.13 7.23 11.67
N VAL A 194 5.86 7.20 12.02
CA VAL A 194 5.37 6.73 13.31
C VAL A 194 4.39 5.60 13.08
N VAL A 195 4.67 4.44 13.68
CA VAL A 195 3.77 3.31 13.71
C VAL A 195 3.33 3.09 15.15
N SER A 196 2.05 3.26 15.43
CA SER A 196 1.48 3.05 16.76
C SER A 196 0.45 1.91 16.67
N ALA A 197 0.49 0.97 17.61
CA ALA A 197 -0.39 -0.18 17.64
C ALA A 197 -1.02 -0.38 19.03
N TYR A 198 -2.30 -0.69 19.05
CA TYR A 198 -3.07 -1.12 20.20
C TYR A 198 -3.45 -2.58 20.01
N CYS A 199 -3.31 -3.42 21.06
CA CYS A 199 -3.64 -4.83 21.02
C CYS A 199 -4.43 -5.20 22.27
N GLN A 200 -5.62 -5.77 22.12
CA GLN A 200 -6.47 -6.21 23.22
C GLN A 200 -7.10 -7.56 22.93
N LEU A 201 -7.15 -8.42 23.95
CA LEU A 201 -7.92 -9.68 23.92
C LEU A 201 -9.29 -9.50 24.56
N SER A 202 -10.29 -10.19 24.03
CA SER A 202 -11.66 -10.24 24.61
C SER A 202 -11.73 -10.99 25.93
N ALA A 203 -10.66 -11.66 26.34
CA ALA A 203 -10.53 -12.41 27.60
C ALA A 203 -9.29 -11.98 28.37
N LYS A 204 -9.26 -12.23 29.69
CA LYS A 204 -8.08 -11.99 30.52
C LYS A 204 -6.94 -12.88 30.09
N SER A 205 -5.75 -12.31 30.02
CA SER A 205 -4.51 -13.01 29.67
C SER A 205 -3.35 -12.50 30.52
N ASP A 206 -2.33 -13.32 30.66
CA ASP A 206 -1.02 -12.85 31.11
C ASP A 206 -0.33 -12.22 29.92
N SER A 207 -0.04 -10.92 30.05
CA SER A 207 0.50 -10.13 28.93
C SER A 207 1.84 -9.52 29.29
N CYS A 208 2.79 -9.56 28.35
CA CYS A 208 4.05 -8.84 28.47
C CYS A 208 4.49 -8.28 27.12
N PHE A 209 5.43 -7.33 27.16
CA PHE A 209 5.97 -6.71 25.96
C PHE A 209 7.47 -6.95 25.86
N THR A 210 7.96 -7.13 24.65
CA THR A 210 9.40 -7.27 24.37
C THR A 210 9.82 -6.32 23.25
N ALA A 211 11.00 -5.72 23.40
CA ALA A 211 11.61 -4.90 22.33
C ALA A 211 13.01 -5.48 22.07
N LYS A 212 13.18 -6.13 20.93
CA LYS A 212 14.44 -6.77 20.55
C LYS A 212 14.57 -6.90 19.03
N ASN A 213 15.78 -6.69 18.51
CA ASN A 213 16.09 -6.89 17.10
C ASN A 213 15.11 -6.19 16.16
N ARG A 214 14.81 -4.90 16.41
CA ARG A 214 13.85 -4.07 15.64
C ARG A 214 12.40 -4.59 15.68
N ARG A 215 12.05 -5.45 16.60
CA ARG A 215 10.68 -5.93 16.85
C ARG A 215 10.19 -5.42 18.19
N LEU A 216 9.03 -4.82 18.21
CA LEU A 216 8.28 -4.47 19.41
C LEU A 216 7.05 -5.36 19.45
N SER A 217 7.01 -6.32 20.36
CA SER A 217 5.99 -7.37 20.40
C SER A 217 5.22 -7.38 21.70
N ALA A 218 3.90 -7.60 21.60
CA ALA A 218 3.02 -7.98 22.70
C ALA A 218 2.85 -9.50 22.69
N HIS A 219 2.97 -10.11 23.86
CA HIS A 219 2.78 -11.55 24.10
C HIS A 219 1.60 -11.72 25.04
N HIS A 220 0.68 -12.62 24.71
CA HIS A 220 -0.51 -12.92 25.47
C HIS A 220 -0.60 -14.42 25.70
N SER A 221 -0.76 -14.84 26.96
CA SER A 221 -0.94 -16.25 27.34
C SER A 221 -2.25 -16.40 28.09
N LEU A 222 -3.09 -17.36 27.66
CA LEU A 222 -4.41 -17.59 28.24
C LEU A 222 -4.88 -19.03 28.01
N THR A 223 -5.92 -19.40 28.75
CA THR A 223 -6.63 -20.67 28.54
C THR A 223 -8.02 -20.39 27.95
N ILE A 224 -8.36 -21.10 26.89
CA ILE A 224 -9.64 -20.99 26.19
C ILE A 224 -10.43 -22.27 26.42
N ALA A 225 -11.66 -22.17 26.94
CA ALA A 225 -12.50 -23.34 27.12
C ALA A 225 -12.99 -23.89 25.76
N LYS A 226 -13.29 -25.19 25.72
CA LYS A 226 -13.87 -25.81 24.53
C LYS A 226 -15.13 -25.08 24.07
N GLY A 227 -15.14 -24.65 22.81
CA GLY A 227 -16.25 -23.97 22.16
C GLY A 227 -16.32 -22.47 22.44
N ASP A 228 -15.53 -21.94 23.39
CA ASP A 228 -15.45 -20.50 23.60
C ASP A 228 -14.58 -19.85 22.54
N THR A 229 -14.90 -18.61 22.17
CA THR A 229 -14.15 -17.82 21.22
C THR A 229 -13.42 -16.68 21.92
N VAL A 230 -12.13 -16.56 21.70
CA VAL A 230 -11.34 -15.41 22.13
C VAL A 230 -10.86 -14.66 20.90
N THR A 231 -11.02 -13.34 20.92
CA THR A 231 -10.65 -12.43 19.82
C THR A 231 -9.53 -11.51 20.27
N LEU A 232 -8.44 -11.47 19.51
CA LEU A 232 -7.43 -10.44 19.55
C LEU A 232 -7.86 -9.34 18.59
N GLU A 233 -8.08 -8.14 19.10
CA GLU A 233 -8.24 -6.92 18.30
C GLU A 233 -6.93 -6.15 18.26
N LYS A 234 -6.54 -5.72 17.05
CA LYS A 234 -5.36 -4.90 16.84
C LYS A 234 -5.71 -3.71 15.97
N ILE A 235 -5.49 -2.51 16.48
CA ILE A 235 -5.71 -1.24 15.78
C ILE A 235 -4.37 -0.53 15.64
N VAL A 236 -4.06 -0.08 14.42
CA VAL A 236 -2.75 0.49 14.08
C VAL A 236 -2.95 1.84 13.39
N TRP A 237 -2.12 2.81 13.77
CA TRP A 237 -2.03 4.11 13.16
C TRP A 237 -0.64 4.29 12.56
N VAL A 238 -0.58 4.53 11.24
CA VAL A 238 0.67 4.71 10.50
C VAL A 238 0.71 6.11 9.90
N ALA A 239 1.54 6.96 10.46
CA ALA A 239 1.69 8.33 10.01
C ALA A 239 3.10 8.59 9.48
N HIS A 240 3.24 9.44 8.46
CA HIS A 240 4.52 9.92 7.99
C HIS A 240 4.48 11.42 7.69
N ARG A 241 5.64 12.04 7.67
CA ARG A 241 5.82 13.42 7.22
C ARG A 241 7.22 13.67 6.68
N SER A 242 7.32 14.59 5.75
CA SER A 242 8.60 15.18 5.29
C SER A 242 8.74 16.63 5.78
N ASP A 243 7.63 17.28 6.13
CA ASP A 243 7.63 18.58 6.79
C ASP A 243 7.93 18.44 8.28
N LYS A 244 8.94 19.16 8.78
CA LYS A 244 9.40 19.15 10.16
C LYS A 244 8.90 20.38 10.98
N ALA A 245 7.77 20.95 10.61
CA ALA A 245 7.17 22.08 11.31
C ALA A 245 6.89 21.78 12.81
N LEU A 246 6.57 20.53 13.15
CA LEU A 246 6.44 20.07 14.53
C LEU A 246 7.71 19.36 14.99
N SER A 247 8.00 19.35 16.29
CA SER A 247 9.04 18.46 16.81
C SER A 247 8.66 17.00 16.61
N GLN A 248 9.65 16.11 16.49
CA GLN A 248 9.44 14.65 16.37
C GLN A 248 8.59 14.12 17.53
N ALA A 249 8.87 14.57 18.77
CA ALA A 249 8.10 14.16 19.94
C ALA A 249 6.63 14.59 19.88
N SER A 250 6.33 15.77 19.32
CA SER A 250 4.94 16.24 19.12
C SER A 250 4.24 15.43 18.04
N PHE A 251 4.92 15.11 16.95
CA PHE A 251 4.37 14.28 15.88
C PHE A 251 4.03 12.87 16.39
N ALA A 252 4.96 12.22 17.10
CA ALA A 252 4.74 10.90 17.70
C ALA A 252 3.59 10.91 18.73
N ARG A 253 3.49 11.97 19.55
CA ARG A 253 2.41 12.12 20.53
C ARG A 253 1.04 12.27 19.87
N ASN A 254 0.94 13.04 18.79
CA ASN A 254 -0.30 13.22 18.05
C ASN A 254 -0.75 11.88 17.42
N ALA A 255 0.17 11.14 16.79
CA ALA A 255 -0.14 9.81 16.22
C ALA A 255 -0.63 8.82 17.30
N LEU A 256 -0.09 8.87 18.52
CA LEU A 256 -0.57 8.04 19.63
C LEU A 256 -1.96 8.50 20.12
N ALA A 257 -2.22 9.80 20.15
CA ALA A 257 -3.53 10.34 20.54
C ALA A 257 -4.61 9.91 19.53
N ASP A 258 -4.31 10.00 18.24
CA ASP A 258 -5.23 9.57 17.17
C ASP A 258 -5.50 8.06 17.26
N LEU A 259 -4.46 7.24 17.49
CA LEU A 259 -4.65 5.80 17.75
C LEU A 259 -5.59 5.55 18.94
N LYS A 260 -5.42 6.26 20.07
CA LYS A 260 -6.26 6.09 21.27
C LYS A 260 -7.73 6.38 20.98
N VAL A 261 -8.01 7.39 20.17
CA VAL A 261 -9.39 7.72 19.72
C VAL A 261 -9.96 6.58 18.89
N CYS A 262 -9.18 6.02 17.97
CA CYS A 262 -9.61 4.89 17.15
C CYS A 262 -9.80 3.62 17.99
N ALA A 263 -8.88 3.30 18.89
CA ALA A 263 -8.95 2.14 19.77
C ALA A 263 -10.23 2.14 20.63
N ALA A 264 -10.64 3.32 21.12
CA ALA A 264 -11.87 3.47 21.89
C ALA A 264 -13.16 3.18 21.10
N ARG A 265 -13.11 3.23 19.76
CA ARG A 265 -14.26 2.94 18.87
C ARG A 265 -14.40 1.44 18.60
N GLY A 266 -13.30 0.71 18.56
CA GLY A 266 -13.23 -0.70 18.22
C GLY A 266 -13.40 -1.00 16.71
N TYR A 267 -13.08 -2.23 16.33
CA TYR A 267 -13.01 -2.68 14.95
C TYR A 267 -14.30 -2.43 14.13
N ASP A 268 -15.45 -2.86 14.65
CA ASP A 268 -16.70 -2.85 13.87
C ASP A 268 -17.18 -1.41 13.57
N ALA A 269 -17.08 -0.49 14.54
CA ALA A 269 -17.43 0.91 14.32
C ALA A 269 -16.47 1.62 13.35
N LEU A 270 -15.18 1.23 13.35
CA LEU A 270 -14.21 1.74 12.41
C LEU A 270 -14.45 1.19 10.98
N LEU A 271 -14.80 -0.09 10.88
CA LEU A 271 -15.18 -0.71 9.60
C LEU A 271 -16.43 -0.05 9.00
N GLU A 272 -17.45 0.21 9.82
CA GLU A 272 -18.68 0.89 9.37
C GLU A 272 -18.38 2.27 8.77
N SER A 273 -17.54 3.07 9.43
CA SER A 273 -17.13 4.39 8.91
C SER A 273 -16.39 4.26 7.57
N SER A 274 -15.45 3.32 7.47
CA SER A 274 -14.72 3.05 6.23
C SER A 274 -15.65 2.55 5.12
N ALA A 275 -16.62 1.69 5.46
CA ALA A 275 -17.62 1.18 4.52
C ALA A 275 -18.49 2.30 3.94
N CYS A 276 -18.84 3.31 4.74
CA CYS A 276 -19.57 4.49 4.25
C CYS A 276 -18.76 5.25 3.19
N ALA A 277 -17.45 5.43 3.40
CA ALA A 277 -16.57 6.06 2.41
C ALA A 277 -16.44 5.21 1.13
N TRP A 278 -16.34 3.89 1.25
CA TRP A 278 -16.37 2.99 0.09
C TRP A 278 -17.70 3.04 -0.67
N GLN A 279 -18.83 3.14 0.02
CA GLN A 279 -20.13 3.27 -0.63
C GLN A 279 -20.24 4.54 -1.50
N GLU A 280 -19.58 5.62 -1.11
CA GLU A 280 -19.52 6.83 -1.93
C GLU A 280 -18.70 6.60 -3.21
N VAL A 281 -17.56 5.91 -3.09
CA VAL A 281 -16.77 5.51 -4.27
C VAL A 281 -17.60 4.67 -5.23
N TRP A 282 -18.28 3.65 -4.71
CA TRP A 282 -19.10 2.74 -5.52
C TRP A 282 -20.27 3.43 -6.18
N ARG A 283 -20.92 4.38 -5.52
CA ARG A 283 -22.02 5.17 -6.14
C ARG A 283 -21.55 6.00 -7.32
N ASN A 284 -20.30 6.48 -7.30
CA ASN A 284 -19.78 7.38 -8.31
C ASN A 284 -19.01 6.66 -9.44
N ALA A 285 -18.46 5.47 -9.17
CA ALA A 285 -17.50 4.84 -10.07
C ALA A 285 -17.89 3.44 -10.55
N ARG A 286 -18.94 2.82 -9.97
CA ARG A 286 -19.34 1.47 -10.36
C ARG A 286 -20.00 1.48 -11.75
N VAL A 287 -19.53 0.57 -12.59
CA VAL A 287 -20.15 0.25 -13.88
C VAL A 287 -20.84 -1.10 -13.73
N GLU A 288 -22.12 -1.18 -14.07
CA GLU A 288 -22.86 -2.43 -14.10
C GLU A 288 -22.90 -2.97 -15.53
N VAL A 289 -22.64 -4.26 -15.66
CA VAL A 289 -22.70 -4.98 -16.95
C VAL A 289 -23.79 -6.04 -16.87
N ASP A 290 -24.67 -6.05 -17.86
CA ASP A 290 -25.63 -7.12 -18.06
C ASP A 290 -24.96 -8.24 -18.88
N SER A 291 -24.36 -9.18 -18.18
CA SER A 291 -23.65 -10.35 -18.74
C SER A 291 -24.12 -11.64 -18.09
N THR A 292 -24.15 -12.70 -18.86
CA THR A 292 -24.40 -14.06 -18.36
C THR A 292 -23.20 -14.61 -17.56
N GLU A 293 -22.01 -13.97 -17.71
CA GLU A 293 -20.77 -14.38 -17.06
C GLU A 293 -20.56 -13.56 -15.77
N HIS A 294 -20.68 -14.20 -14.63
CA HIS A 294 -20.44 -13.56 -13.33
C HIS A 294 -19.05 -12.91 -13.20
N GLN A 295 -18.08 -13.41 -13.94
CA GLN A 295 -16.70 -12.92 -13.93
C GLN A 295 -16.55 -11.51 -14.53
N ASP A 296 -17.42 -11.10 -15.44
CA ASP A 296 -17.34 -9.79 -16.09
C ASP A 296 -17.59 -8.66 -15.08
N GLN A 297 -18.66 -8.77 -14.28
CA GLN A 297 -18.94 -7.80 -13.22
C GLN A 297 -17.84 -7.81 -12.15
N MET A 298 -17.35 -9.00 -11.76
CA MET A 298 -16.28 -9.12 -10.79
C MET A 298 -14.98 -8.46 -11.30
N ALA A 299 -14.65 -8.58 -12.58
CA ALA A 299 -13.48 -7.95 -13.17
C ALA A 299 -13.58 -6.42 -13.18
N LEU A 300 -14.77 -5.86 -13.46
CA LEU A 300 -15.02 -4.42 -13.38
C LEU A 300 -14.92 -3.90 -11.93
N ASP A 301 -15.57 -4.57 -10.99
CA ASP A 301 -15.51 -4.21 -9.58
C ASP A 301 -14.06 -4.30 -9.05
N TYR A 302 -13.31 -5.32 -9.45
CA TYR A 302 -11.88 -5.48 -9.13
C TYR A 302 -11.03 -4.31 -9.68
N ALA A 303 -11.29 -3.89 -10.92
CA ALA A 303 -10.59 -2.75 -11.50
C ALA A 303 -10.88 -1.45 -10.75
N VAL A 304 -12.14 -1.16 -10.44
CA VAL A 304 -12.54 0.03 -9.66
C VAL A 304 -11.93 0.01 -8.25
N TRP A 305 -11.90 -1.17 -7.61
CA TRP A 305 -11.26 -1.37 -6.31
C TRP A 305 -9.77 -0.98 -6.36
N HIS A 306 -9.00 -1.59 -7.25
CA HIS A 306 -7.57 -1.33 -7.32
C HIS A 306 -7.23 0.08 -7.78
N LEU A 307 -7.96 0.63 -8.77
CA LEU A 307 -7.81 2.02 -9.20
C LEU A 307 -8.04 3.01 -8.04
N THR A 308 -8.96 2.70 -7.13
CA THR A 308 -9.20 3.53 -5.95
C THR A 308 -8.14 3.31 -4.88
N ALA A 309 -7.85 2.04 -4.55
CA ALA A 309 -6.96 1.67 -3.47
C ALA A 309 -5.50 2.09 -3.67
N MET A 310 -5.06 2.29 -4.93
CA MET A 310 -3.68 2.67 -5.25
C MET A 310 -3.50 4.16 -5.58
N THR A 311 -4.57 4.95 -5.66
CA THR A 311 -4.50 6.34 -6.11
C THR A 311 -4.39 7.31 -4.94
N PRO A 312 -3.29 8.08 -4.82
CA PRO A 312 -3.07 9.03 -3.72
C PRO A 312 -3.88 10.32 -3.91
N ALA A 313 -5.20 10.21 -3.87
CA ALA A 313 -6.13 11.34 -4.09
C ALA A 313 -6.00 12.46 -3.05
N HIS A 314 -5.39 12.17 -1.90
CA HIS A 314 -5.20 13.09 -0.76
C HIS A 314 -3.96 13.99 -0.89
N ASP A 315 -3.00 13.65 -1.76
CA ASP A 315 -1.72 14.38 -1.85
C ASP A 315 -1.26 14.55 -3.32
N GLU A 316 -1.34 15.77 -3.81
CA GLU A 316 -0.93 16.15 -5.15
C GLU A 316 0.59 16.07 -5.44
N ARG A 317 1.42 15.83 -4.39
CA ARG A 317 2.86 15.59 -4.53
C ARG A 317 3.17 14.13 -4.86
N SER A 318 2.16 13.28 -4.87
CA SER A 318 2.25 11.86 -5.13
C SER A 318 1.44 11.47 -6.37
N SER A 319 1.82 10.39 -7.04
CA SER A 319 1.08 9.82 -8.17
C SER A 319 1.04 8.29 -8.07
N ILE A 320 0.41 7.65 -9.05
CA ILE A 320 0.18 6.22 -9.04
C ILE A 320 1.45 5.50 -9.53
N ALA A 321 2.03 4.66 -8.69
CA ALA A 321 3.16 3.82 -9.07
C ALA A 321 2.73 2.69 -10.02
N ALA A 322 3.64 2.22 -10.87
CA ALA A 322 3.36 1.16 -11.88
C ALA A 322 2.79 -0.15 -11.29
N LYS A 323 3.09 -0.46 -10.03
CA LYS A 323 2.51 -1.58 -9.28
C LYS A 323 1.59 -1.11 -8.15
N GLY A 324 1.12 0.14 -8.20
CA GLY A 324 0.37 0.73 -7.09
C GLY A 324 1.16 0.67 -5.79
N LEU A 325 0.49 0.27 -4.71
CA LEU A 325 1.07 0.10 -3.37
C LEU A 325 1.10 -1.39 -2.94
N THR A 326 1.30 -2.32 -3.90
CA THR A 326 1.18 -3.77 -3.67
C THR A 326 2.50 -4.52 -3.74
N GLY A 327 3.64 -3.84 -3.88
CA GLY A 327 4.95 -4.47 -3.92
C GLY A 327 6.07 -3.56 -4.44
N GLU A 328 7.29 -4.11 -4.48
CA GLU A 328 8.52 -3.42 -4.83
C GLU A 328 8.77 -3.31 -6.35
N GLY A 329 7.87 -3.83 -7.17
CA GLY A 329 8.03 -3.83 -8.63
C GLY A 329 8.18 -2.41 -9.15
N TYR A 330 9.12 -2.21 -10.08
CA TYR A 330 9.52 -0.91 -10.59
C TYR A 330 9.88 0.11 -9.50
N LYS A 331 10.30 -0.37 -8.31
CA LYS A 331 10.73 0.47 -7.18
C LYS A 331 9.68 1.48 -6.70
N GLY A 332 8.42 1.28 -7.08
CA GLY A 332 7.31 2.20 -6.80
C GLY A 332 7.34 3.47 -7.66
N HIS A 333 8.06 3.49 -8.78
CA HIS A 333 8.13 4.64 -9.66
C HIS A 333 6.84 4.87 -10.45
N VAL A 334 6.63 6.12 -10.82
CA VAL A 334 5.53 6.62 -11.64
C VAL A 334 5.97 6.69 -13.09
N PHE A 335 5.15 6.15 -13.99
CA PHE A 335 5.36 6.12 -15.44
C PHE A 335 4.25 6.92 -16.16
N TRP A 336 4.17 6.77 -17.48
CA TRP A 336 3.14 7.36 -18.33
C TRP A 336 1.77 6.67 -18.22
N ASP A 337 1.73 5.50 -17.57
CA ASP A 337 0.49 4.73 -17.31
C ASP A 337 -0.56 5.58 -16.62
N THR A 338 -0.14 6.46 -15.72
CA THR A 338 -1.04 7.36 -15.01
C THR A 338 -1.82 8.24 -15.98
N GLU A 339 -1.16 8.89 -16.93
CA GLU A 339 -1.77 9.86 -17.83
C GLU A 339 -2.69 9.20 -18.87
N ILE A 340 -2.26 8.06 -19.42
CA ILE A 340 -2.95 7.44 -20.56
C ILE A 340 -4.00 6.42 -20.12
N PHE A 341 -3.71 5.61 -19.11
CA PHE A 341 -4.56 4.48 -18.75
C PHE A 341 -5.38 4.72 -17.48
N LEU A 342 -4.84 5.44 -16.48
CA LEU A 342 -5.47 5.56 -15.16
C LEU A 342 -6.25 6.87 -15.00
N LEU A 343 -5.73 7.96 -15.53
CA LEU A 343 -6.35 9.29 -15.44
C LEU A 343 -7.75 9.32 -16.05
N PRO A 344 -8.07 8.67 -17.19
CA PRO A 344 -9.42 8.69 -17.75
C PRO A 344 -10.49 8.16 -16.78
N PHE A 345 -10.18 7.12 -15.99
CA PHE A 345 -11.10 6.64 -14.95
C PHE A 345 -11.40 7.75 -13.92
N HIS A 346 -10.37 8.40 -13.41
CA HIS A 346 -10.53 9.47 -12.43
C HIS A 346 -11.17 10.71 -13.02
N LEU A 347 -10.86 11.02 -14.28
CA LEU A 347 -11.43 12.16 -14.98
C LEU A 347 -12.97 12.14 -15.02
N PHE A 348 -13.54 10.97 -15.28
CA PHE A 348 -14.98 10.79 -15.39
C PHE A 348 -15.70 10.39 -14.10
N THR A 349 -14.96 9.96 -13.08
CA THR A 349 -15.54 9.55 -11.78
C THR A 349 -15.26 10.52 -10.65
N ARG A 350 -14.05 11.12 -10.63
CA ARG A 350 -13.56 12.03 -9.58
C ARG A 350 -12.59 13.05 -10.18
N PRO A 351 -13.06 14.09 -10.88
CA PRO A 351 -12.19 15.04 -11.59
C PRO A 351 -11.13 15.74 -10.73
N GLN A 352 -11.41 15.94 -9.43
CA GLN A 352 -10.44 16.49 -8.48
C GLN A 352 -9.23 15.59 -8.32
N THR A 353 -9.44 14.27 -8.34
CA THR A 353 -8.33 13.29 -8.31
C THR A 353 -7.51 13.37 -9.60
N ALA A 354 -8.15 13.47 -10.76
CA ALA A 354 -7.44 13.67 -12.04
C ALA A 354 -6.59 14.96 -12.01
N ARG A 355 -7.14 16.05 -11.46
CA ARG A 355 -6.39 17.29 -11.24
C ARG A 355 -5.17 17.08 -10.34
N SER A 356 -5.32 16.39 -9.22
CA SER A 356 -4.22 16.07 -8.30
C SER A 356 -3.08 15.33 -9.01
N LEU A 357 -3.41 14.33 -9.85
CA LEU A 357 -2.43 13.57 -10.63
C LEU A 357 -1.69 14.44 -11.66
N LEU A 358 -2.37 15.40 -12.30
CA LEU A 358 -1.72 16.37 -13.20
C LEU A 358 -0.85 17.36 -12.44
N ARG A 359 -1.27 17.78 -11.25
CA ARG A 359 -0.47 18.65 -10.38
C ARG A 359 0.84 18.00 -9.94
N TYR A 360 0.88 16.69 -9.77
CA TYR A 360 2.14 15.96 -9.55
C TYR A 360 3.15 16.28 -10.68
N ARG A 361 2.73 16.27 -11.94
CA ARG A 361 3.62 16.61 -13.07
C ARG A 361 4.05 18.08 -13.04
N TRP A 362 3.13 18.97 -12.70
CA TRP A 362 3.44 20.39 -12.58
C TRP A 362 4.41 20.69 -11.42
N LEU A 363 4.21 20.09 -10.25
CA LEU A 363 5.11 20.23 -9.09
C LEU A 363 6.52 19.70 -9.40
N ASN A 364 6.63 18.71 -10.25
CA ASN A 364 7.88 18.09 -10.69
C ASN A 364 8.46 18.70 -11.98
N LEU A 365 7.90 19.79 -12.50
CA LEU A 365 8.33 20.40 -13.75
C LEU A 365 9.80 20.86 -13.72
N ALA A 366 10.32 21.28 -12.57
CA ALA A 366 11.72 21.67 -12.43
C ALA A 366 12.69 20.52 -12.77
N GLY A 367 12.39 19.29 -12.35
CA GLY A 367 13.14 18.09 -12.68
C GLY A 367 13.10 17.78 -14.19
N ALA A 368 11.93 17.92 -14.82
CA ALA A 368 11.76 17.71 -16.26
C ALA A 368 12.54 18.75 -17.10
N ARG A 369 12.53 20.01 -16.68
CA ARG A 369 13.38 21.07 -17.30
C ARG A 369 14.86 20.76 -17.18
N GLU A 370 15.30 20.33 -16.02
CA GLU A 370 16.70 19.95 -15.78
C GLU A 370 17.11 18.76 -16.66
N LYS A 371 16.25 17.74 -16.81
CA LYS A 371 16.48 16.61 -17.71
C LYS A 371 16.59 17.09 -19.16
N ALA A 372 15.70 17.97 -19.64
CA ALA A 372 15.75 18.54 -20.98
C ALA A 372 17.09 19.28 -21.19
N ARG A 373 17.45 20.17 -20.27
CA ARG A 373 18.70 20.94 -20.32
C ARG A 373 19.96 20.05 -20.38
N ARG A 374 20.02 18.98 -19.57
CA ARG A 374 21.15 18.01 -19.58
C ARG A 374 21.26 17.27 -20.92
N ASN A 375 20.16 17.10 -21.63
CA ASN A 375 20.12 16.42 -22.93
C ASN A 375 20.19 17.40 -24.11
N GLY A 376 20.38 18.71 -23.87
CA GLY A 376 20.51 19.72 -24.91
C GLY A 376 19.19 20.16 -25.56
N TRP A 377 18.04 19.93 -24.90
CA TRP A 377 16.70 20.26 -25.39
C TRP A 377 16.10 21.46 -24.64
N PRO A 378 15.33 22.31 -25.30
CA PRO A 378 14.51 23.31 -24.63
C PRO A 378 13.28 22.68 -23.97
N GLY A 379 12.57 23.47 -23.15
CA GLY A 379 11.32 23.05 -22.53
C GLY A 379 11.51 21.97 -21.46
N ALA A 380 10.56 21.05 -21.36
CA ALA A 380 10.56 20.00 -20.36
C ALA A 380 10.55 18.61 -21.00
N LEU A 381 11.54 17.80 -20.65
CA LEU A 381 11.62 16.36 -20.94
C LEU A 381 11.29 15.59 -19.67
N PHE A 382 10.05 15.15 -19.52
CA PHE A 382 9.64 14.38 -18.36
C PHE A 382 10.40 13.04 -18.28
N PRO A 383 10.74 12.56 -17.05
CA PRO A 383 11.43 11.30 -16.87
C PRO A 383 10.57 10.11 -17.31
N TRP A 384 11.22 9.05 -17.80
CA TRP A 384 10.57 7.78 -18.04
C TRP A 384 10.05 7.16 -16.72
N GLU A 385 10.92 7.12 -15.71
CA GLU A 385 10.58 6.72 -14.34
C GLU A 385 10.75 7.92 -13.41
N SER A 386 9.72 8.31 -12.67
CA SER A 386 9.78 9.40 -11.71
C SER A 386 9.43 8.95 -10.29
N ALA A 387 9.99 9.65 -9.32
CA ALA A 387 9.69 9.52 -7.90
C ALA A 387 9.40 10.92 -7.31
N ALA A 388 9.90 11.24 -6.13
CA ALA A 388 9.58 12.48 -5.43
C ALA A 388 10.16 13.77 -6.05
N SER A 389 11.24 13.68 -6.84
CA SER A 389 11.99 14.88 -7.30
C SER A 389 11.68 15.31 -8.74
N GLY A 390 10.95 14.49 -9.50
CA GLY A 390 10.72 14.70 -10.93
C GLY A 390 11.97 14.54 -11.80
N LEU A 391 13.10 14.11 -11.22
CA LEU A 391 14.30 13.71 -11.97
C LEU A 391 14.14 12.28 -12.52
N GLU A 392 15.00 11.91 -13.46
CA GLU A 392 15.05 10.57 -14.03
C GLU A 392 15.51 9.54 -13.00
N GLU A 393 14.69 8.53 -12.74
CA GLU A 393 14.98 7.43 -11.82
C GLU A 393 15.11 6.06 -12.52
N THR A 394 15.06 6.03 -13.85
CA THR A 394 15.28 4.79 -14.60
C THR A 394 16.70 4.24 -14.31
N PRO A 395 16.81 2.97 -13.88
CA PRO A 395 18.11 2.35 -13.66
C PRO A 395 18.96 2.34 -14.94
N GLU A 396 20.24 2.67 -14.84
CA GLU A 396 21.15 2.63 -16.00
C GLU A 396 21.27 1.20 -16.58
N PHE A 397 21.17 0.19 -15.72
CA PHE A 397 21.27 -1.22 -16.10
C PHE A 397 20.09 -2.02 -15.56
N ALA A 398 19.58 -2.92 -16.39
CA ALA A 398 18.61 -3.93 -15.98
C ALA A 398 19.19 -4.87 -14.90
N ALA A 399 18.34 -5.65 -14.27
CA ALA A 399 18.76 -6.72 -13.35
C ALA A 399 19.76 -7.68 -14.05
N ILE A 400 20.61 -8.33 -13.27
CA ILE A 400 21.55 -9.32 -13.80
C ILE A 400 20.76 -10.45 -14.44
N ASN A 401 21.05 -10.74 -15.70
CA ASN A 401 20.54 -11.92 -16.36
C ASN A 401 21.19 -13.15 -15.72
N ILE A 402 20.40 -13.95 -15.02
CA ILE A 402 20.89 -15.11 -14.26
C ILE A 402 21.53 -16.20 -15.12
N ARG A 403 21.22 -16.26 -16.43
CA ARG A 403 21.82 -17.25 -17.36
C ARG A 403 23.18 -16.79 -17.87
N THR A 404 23.38 -15.50 -18.10
CA THR A 404 24.58 -14.96 -18.72
C THR A 404 25.52 -14.28 -17.72
N GLY A 405 25.03 -13.94 -16.50
CA GLY A 405 25.76 -13.17 -15.51
C GLY A 405 26.01 -11.70 -15.92
N THR A 406 25.38 -11.23 -17.01
CA THR A 406 25.60 -9.89 -17.54
C THR A 406 24.42 -8.97 -17.28
N ARG A 407 24.66 -7.66 -17.23
CA ARG A 407 23.63 -6.62 -17.20
C ARG A 407 23.48 -6.00 -18.58
N GLN A 408 22.23 -5.74 -18.97
CA GLN A 408 21.95 -5.00 -20.19
C GLN A 408 21.70 -3.53 -19.83
N LYS A 409 22.25 -2.61 -20.64
CA LYS A 409 21.99 -1.17 -20.48
C LYS A 409 20.52 -0.88 -20.83
N VAL A 410 19.87 -0.07 -20.00
CA VAL A 410 18.48 0.39 -20.21
C VAL A 410 18.53 1.69 -21.02
N ALA A 411 17.86 1.70 -22.17
CA ALA A 411 17.83 2.87 -23.06
C ALA A 411 16.61 3.77 -22.83
N SER A 412 15.62 3.35 -22.07
CA SER A 412 14.31 4.03 -21.94
C SER A 412 14.45 5.46 -21.45
N ALA A 413 15.34 5.73 -20.49
CA ALA A 413 15.60 7.09 -20.01
C ALA A 413 16.02 8.08 -21.10
N LEU A 414 16.67 7.59 -22.18
CA LEU A 414 17.19 8.40 -23.28
C LEU A 414 16.29 8.39 -24.53
N ALA A 415 15.50 7.32 -24.71
CA ALA A 415 14.78 7.06 -25.95
C ALA A 415 13.25 7.31 -25.84
N GLU A 416 12.68 7.10 -24.66
CA GLU A 416 11.21 7.19 -24.46
C GLU A 416 10.78 8.65 -24.21
N HIS A 417 10.62 9.38 -25.32
CA HIS A 417 10.22 10.79 -25.28
C HIS A 417 8.69 10.98 -25.32
N HIS A 418 7.92 9.94 -25.69
CA HIS A 418 6.47 10.06 -25.87
C HIS A 418 5.74 10.50 -24.60
N ILE A 419 6.28 10.19 -23.40
CA ILE A 419 5.71 10.65 -22.12
C ILE A 419 5.46 12.18 -22.08
N VAL A 420 6.24 12.96 -22.82
CA VAL A 420 6.04 14.41 -22.94
C VAL A 420 4.72 14.73 -23.66
N ALA A 421 4.39 13.98 -24.72
CA ALA A 421 3.13 14.10 -25.43
C ALA A 421 1.94 13.54 -24.61
N ASP A 422 2.15 12.47 -23.89
CA ASP A 422 1.14 11.83 -23.04
C ASP A 422 0.65 12.78 -21.94
N ILE A 423 1.58 13.51 -21.30
CA ILE A 423 1.24 14.53 -20.30
C ILE A 423 0.48 15.69 -20.93
N ALA A 424 0.92 16.18 -22.10
CA ALA A 424 0.21 17.24 -22.81
C ALA A 424 -1.22 16.81 -23.19
N TRP A 425 -1.37 15.58 -23.69
CA TRP A 425 -2.69 15.00 -23.99
C TRP A 425 -3.58 14.94 -22.74
N ALA A 426 -3.04 14.49 -21.63
CA ALA A 426 -3.80 14.39 -20.37
C ALA A 426 -4.28 15.75 -19.86
N VAL A 427 -3.45 16.81 -19.97
CA VAL A 427 -3.84 18.20 -19.65
C VAL A 427 -5.00 18.66 -20.52
N VAL A 428 -4.92 18.41 -21.84
CA VAL A 428 -5.98 18.79 -22.79
C VAL A 428 -7.27 18.00 -22.50
N ALA A 429 -7.16 16.68 -22.27
CA ALA A 429 -8.31 15.84 -21.95
C ALA A 429 -9.00 16.30 -20.65
N TYR A 430 -8.24 16.65 -19.63
CA TYR A 430 -8.77 17.19 -18.38
C TYR A 430 -9.54 18.49 -18.62
N TRP A 431 -8.95 19.44 -19.36
CA TRP A 431 -9.60 20.71 -19.66
C TRP A 431 -10.87 20.55 -20.50
N GLN A 432 -10.84 19.69 -21.51
CA GLN A 432 -12.01 19.41 -22.35
C GLN A 432 -13.19 18.83 -21.57
N ALA A 433 -12.91 18.00 -20.57
CA ALA A 433 -13.93 17.38 -19.75
C ALA A 433 -14.45 18.28 -18.62
N THR A 434 -13.62 19.16 -18.07
CA THR A 434 -13.94 19.91 -16.85
C THR A 434 -14.15 21.40 -17.05
N HIS A 435 -13.56 21.98 -18.11
CA HIS A 435 -13.46 23.43 -18.32
C HIS A 435 -12.87 24.18 -17.10
N ASP A 436 -11.93 23.55 -16.35
CA ASP A 436 -11.26 24.15 -15.19
C ASP A 436 -10.27 25.23 -15.63
N GLU A 437 -10.80 26.44 -15.86
CA GLU A 437 -10.04 27.63 -16.23
C GLU A 437 -8.94 27.97 -15.22
N THR A 438 -9.18 27.68 -13.94
CA THR A 438 -8.21 27.98 -12.85
C THR A 438 -6.98 27.09 -12.97
N PHE A 439 -7.18 25.80 -13.18
CA PHE A 439 -6.08 24.87 -13.43
C PHE A 439 -5.33 25.24 -14.72
N MET A 440 -6.05 25.46 -15.83
CA MET A 440 -5.40 25.80 -17.09
C MET A 440 -4.54 27.06 -16.99
N ARG A 441 -5.06 28.12 -16.37
CA ARG A 441 -4.34 29.39 -16.25
C ARG A 441 -3.11 29.30 -15.37
N ASN A 442 -3.19 28.58 -14.27
CA ASN A 442 -2.13 28.54 -13.25
C ASN A 442 -1.09 27.45 -13.51
N GLU A 443 -1.47 26.35 -14.14
CA GLU A 443 -0.66 25.12 -14.22
C GLU A 443 -0.65 24.53 -15.65
N GLY A 444 -1.82 24.30 -16.24
CA GLY A 444 -1.98 23.57 -17.50
C GLY A 444 -1.30 24.25 -18.70
N LEU A 445 -1.45 25.56 -18.87
CA LEU A 445 -0.78 26.28 -19.96
C LEU A 445 0.74 26.18 -19.87
N THR A 446 1.30 26.26 -18.66
CA THR A 446 2.76 26.10 -18.48
C THR A 446 3.19 24.70 -18.90
N LEU A 447 2.50 23.65 -18.50
CA LEU A 447 2.79 22.28 -18.93
C LEU A 447 2.74 22.15 -20.46
N LEU A 448 1.70 22.68 -21.11
CA LEU A 448 1.56 22.63 -22.56
C LEU A 448 2.65 23.40 -23.28
N MET A 449 3.03 24.59 -22.81
CA MET A 449 4.11 25.39 -23.42
C MET A 449 5.46 24.69 -23.30
N GLU A 450 5.77 24.11 -22.16
CA GLU A 450 7.04 23.42 -21.90
C GLU A 450 7.16 22.11 -22.70
N THR A 451 6.09 21.35 -22.82
CA THR A 451 6.05 20.15 -23.65
C THR A 451 6.13 20.49 -25.15
N ALA A 452 5.46 21.56 -25.60
CA ALA A 452 5.55 22.04 -26.96
C ALA A 452 6.98 22.54 -27.29
N ALA A 453 7.61 23.29 -26.40
CA ALA A 453 8.98 23.76 -26.58
C ALA A 453 9.97 22.60 -26.75
N PHE A 454 9.82 21.52 -25.96
CA PHE A 454 10.59 20.30 -26.11
C PHE A 454 10.45 19.69 -27.50
N TRP A 455 9.21 19.46 -27.96
CA TRP A 455 8.96 18.84 -29.26
C TRP A 455 9.42 19.72 -30.42
N MET A 456 9.26 21.03 -30.36
CA MET A 456 9.77 21.94 -31.38
C MET A 456 11.30 21.92 -31.46
N GLY A 457 11.98 21.81 -30.32
CA GLY A 457 13.43 21.68 -30.29
C GLY A 457 13.94 20.30 -30.72
N ARG A 458 13.11 19.26 -30.57
CA ARG A 458 13.45 17.86 -30.89
C ARG A 458 13.15 17.51 -32.35
N ALA A 459 12.15 18.13 -32.94
CA ALA A 459 11.74 17.88 -34.32
C ALA A 459 12.84 18.37 -35.29
N THR A 460 13.08 17.58 -36.33
CA THR A 460 14.02 17.91 -37.41
C THR A 460 13.25 17.88 -38.72
N GLU A 461 13.33 18.98 -39.47
CA GLU A 461 12.76 19.04 -40.80
C GLU A 461 13.62 18.25 -41.81
N ILE A 462 13.04 17.27 -42.46
CA ILE A 462 13.67 16.49 -43.52
C ILE A 462 12.76 16.58 -44.77
N ASN A 463 13.26 17.22 -45.83
CA ASN A 463 12.54 17.38 -47.10
C ASN A 463 11.18 18.03 -46.95
N GLY A 464 11.04 19.08 -46.13
CA GLY A 464 9.79 19.80 -45.89
C GLY A 464 8.77 19.05 -45.03
N ARG A 465 9.20 18.02 -44.31
CA ARG A 465 8.41 17.25 -43.32
C ARG A 465 9.12 17.26 -41.97
N LEU A 466 8.33 17.52 -40.93
CA LEU A 466 8.76 17.39 -39.53
C LEU A 466 8.79 15.92 -39.12
#